data_2d21b0b44ee3ccc9b58a6fb04e2416c0
#
_entry.id   2d21b0b44ee3ccc9b58a6fb04e2416c0
#
_cell.length_a   1.000
_cell.length_b   1.000
_cell.length_c   1.000
_cell.angle_alpha   90.00
_cell.angle_beta   90.00
_cell.angle_gamma   90.00
#
_symmetry.space_group_name_H-M   'P 1'
#
loop_
_entity.id
_entity.type
_entity.pdbx_description
1 polymer ?
#
loop_
_entity_poly.entity_id
_entity_poly.type
_entity_poly.pdbx_seq_one_letter_code
_entity_poly.pdbx_strand_id
1 'polypeptide(L)'
;MDFEGKTPRLLVLYASQTGNAMDVADRVGREAERGGCPSVDILSMDAFDASFLHEDRIVIFVVSTTGQGENPDSMKVFWKFLLQKHLSHNWLDGLNYAVFGLGDSGYQKYNFSAKKLDRRIIDLGAKPIIERGLGDDQHPSGYEGSLDPWLLSLWNKLNHMNPALLPKISDIFDSNRRSLDHSKYEVTYHCSKDLQPDLSSFHGFENTVEIARSVSSIAQHCNVDNTRRCSLRLVKNKRLTKGDPDTDCMYID
;
A
#
# COMPACT_ATOMS: atom_id res chain seq x y z
N MET A 1 -5.09 -29.89 -6.86
CA MET A 1 -4.95 -28.94 -7.98
C MET A 1 -3.47 -28.71 -8.15
N ASP A 2 -2.91 -29.29 -9.19
CA ASP A 2 -1.47 -29.32 -9.39
C ASP A 2 -0.99 -27.97 -9.90
N PHE A 3 -0.10 -27.35 -9.16
CA PHE A 3 0.63 -26.15 -9.56
C PHE A 3 1.81 -26.56 -10.47
N GLU A 4 1.50 -27.18 -11.63
CA GLU A 4 2.56 -27.57 -12.55
C GLU A 4 3.23 -26.34 -13.16
N GLY A 5 4.46 -26.07 -12.75
CA GLY A 5 5.48 -25.37 -13.52
C GLY A 5 5.58 -23.85 -13.44
N LYS A 6 4.66 -23.11 -12.83
CA LYS A 6 4.84 -21.64 -12.59
C LYS A 6 5.10 -21.38 -11.11
N THR A 7 6.13 -20.61 -10.81
CA THR A 7 6.37 -20.10 -9.45
C THR A 7 5.11 -19.41 -8.93
N PRO A 8 4.67 -19.68 -7.68
CA PRO A 8 3.52 -18.99 -7.11
C PRO A 8 3.77 -17.47 -7.12
N ARG A 9 2.85 -16.74 -7.75
CA ARG A 9 2.90 -15.29 -7.89
C ARG A 9 1.70 -14.66 -7.20
N LEU A 10 1.93 -13.57 -6.47
CA LEU A 10 0.90 -12.71 -5.93
C LEU A 10 0.90 -11.38 -6.69
N LEU A 11 -0.22 -11.05 -7.31
CA LEU A 11 -0.41 -9.76 -7.97
C LEU A 11 -1.25 -8.86 -7.08
N VAL A 12 -0.77 -7.64 -6.81
CA VAL A 12 -1.50 -6.59 -6.11
C VAL A 12 -1.80 -5.47 -7.08
N LEU A 13 -3.08 -5.25 -7.36
CA LEU A 13 -3.55 -4.17 -8.24
C LEU A 13 -4.21 -3.07 -7.41
N TYR A 14 -3.71 -1.86 -7.51
CA TYR A 14 -4.29 -0.74 -6.79
C TYR A 14 -4.84 0.35 -7.70
N ALA A 15 -5.84 1.07 -7.19
CA ALA A 15 -6.35 2.29 -7.79
C ALA A 15 -6.49 3.37 -6.72
N SER A 16 -5.73 4.44 -6.89
CA SER A 16 -5.63 5.53 -5.92
C SER A 16 -5.75 6.88 -6.61
N GLN A 17 -6.33 7.86 -5.92
CA GLN A 17 -6.33 9.26 -6.35
C GLN A 17 -5.29 10.08 -5.57
N THR A 18 -5.16 9.83 -4.27
CA THR A 18 -4.34 10.62 -3.34
C THR A 18 -3.16 9.84 -2.75
N GLY A 19 -3.02 8.54 -3.09
CA GLY A 19 -1.92 7.69 -2.61
C GLY A 19 -2.32 6.63 -1.59
N ASN A 20 -3.37 6.80 -0.80
CA ASN A 20 -3.73 5.88 0.28
C ASN A 20 -3.86 4.41 -0.17
N ALA A 21 -4.46 4.16 -1.35
CA ALA A 21 -4.58 2.80 -1.86
C ALA A 21 -3.22 2.23 -2.33
N MET A 22 -2.31 3.07 -2.77
CA MET A 22 -0.94 2.69 -3.09
C MET A 22 -0.18 2.29 -1.82
N ASP A 23 -0.27 3.09 -0.74
CA ASP A 23 0.38 2.78 0.53
C ASP A 23 -0.11 1.46 1.13
N VAL A 24 -1.42 1.18 1.02
CA VAL A 24 -1.99 -0.11 1.44
C VAL A 24 -1.49 -1.25 0.55
N ALA A 25 -1.43 -1.06 -0.78
CA ALA A 25 -0.91 -2.07 -1.69
C ALA A 25 0.56 -2.38 -1.43
N ASP A 26 1.38 -1.37 -1.17
CA ASP A 26 2.77 -1.52 -0.76
C ASP A 26 2.90 -2.28 0.57
N ARG A 27 2.02 -2.02 1.52
CA ARG A 27 1.98 -2.77 2.78
C ARG A 27 1.65 -4.24 2.55
N VAL A 28 0.64 -4.53 1.75
CA VAL A 28 0.27 -5.91 1.34
C VAL A 28 1.48 -6.62 0.73
N GLY A 29 2.17 -5.97 -0.20
CA GLY A 29 3.34 -6.53 -0.85
C GLY A 29 4.48 -6.83 0.13
N ARG A 30 4.83 -5.88 0.98
CA ARG A 30 5.87 -6.07 2.02
C ARG A 30 5.54 -7.20 2.99
N GLU A 31 4.27 -7.34 3.40
CA GLU A 31 3.84 -8.43 4.27
C GLU A 31 3.93 -9.78 3.54
N ALA A 32 3.55 -9.84 2.25
CA ALA A 32 3.69 -11.05 1.43
C ALA A 32 5.16 -11.48 1.27
N GLU A 33 6.06 -10.53 0.95
CA GLU A 33 7.51 -10.76 0.86
C GLU A 33 8.08 -11.26 2.19
N ARG A 34 7.67 -10.66 3.31
CA ARG A 34 8.04 -11.12 4.65
C ARG A 34 7.58 -12.55 4.92
N GLY A 35 6.36 -12.88 4.46
CA GLY A 35 5.82 -14.24 4.50
C GLY A 35 6.55 -15.22 3.59
N GLY A 36 7.52 -14.76 2.80
CA GLY A 36 8.33 -15.57 1.90
C GLY A 36 7.66 -15.84 0.56
N CYS A 37 6.72 -15.00 0.13
CA CYS A 37 6.11 -15.12 -1.19
C CYS A 37 7.19 -15.04 -2.29
N PRO A 38 7.27 -16.03 -3.19
CA PRO A 38 8.37 -16.11 -4.17
C PRO A 38 8.36 -14.99 -5.21
N SER A 39 7.19 -14.45 -5.53
CA SER A 39 7.02 -13.35 -6.49
C SER A 39 5.83 -12.49 -6.07
N VAL A 40 6.07 -11.20 -5.90
CA VAL A 40 5.06 -10.19 -5.59
C VAL A 40 5.20 -9.06 -6.59
N ASP A 41 4.12 -8.76 -7.30
CA ASP A 41 4.04 -7.62 -8.21
C ASP A 41 2.99 -6.65 -7.71
N ILE A 42 3.36 -5.38 -7.57
CA ILE A 42 2.46 -4.30 -7.14
C ILE A 42 2.36 -3.33 -8.32
N LEU A 43 1.17 -3.21 -8.89
CA LEU A 43 0.95 -2.38 -10.07
C LEU A 43 -0.29 -1.50 -9.89
N SER A 44 -0.21 -0.28 -10.42
CA SER A 44 -1.40 0.53 -10.61
C SER A 44 -2.29 -0.06 -11.70
N MET A 45 -3.62 0.02 -11.56
CA MET A 45 -4.56 -0.56 -12.52
C MET A 45 -4.44 0.02 -13.93
N ASP A 46 -3.94 1.25 -14.09
CA ASP A 46 -3.68 1.86 -15.41
C ASP A 46 -2.36 1.40 -16.04
N ALA A 47 -1.44 0.87 -15.24
CA ALA A 47 -0.20 0.25 -15.72
C ALA A 47 -0.36 -1.24 -16.06
N PHE A 48 -1.49 -1.86 -15.67
CA PHE A 48 -1.77 -3.27 -15.91
C PHE A 48 -2.75 -3.44 -17.08
N ASP A 49 -2.37 -4.25 -18.06
CA ASP A 49 -3.30 -4.62 -19.14
C ASP A 49 -4.34 -5.63 -18.63
N ALA A 50 -5.57 -5.16 -18.46
CA ALA A 50 -6.67 -5.96 -17.93
C ALA A 50 -6.97 -7.21 -18.73
N SER A 51 -6.55 -7.31 -20.01
CA SER A 51 -6.75 -8.50 -20.83
C SER A 51 -6.01 -9.73 -20.33
N PHE A 52 -4.92 -9.54 -19.58
CA PHE A 52 -4.13 -10.63 -18.98
C PHE A 52 -4.61 -11.07 -17.59
N LEU A 53 -5.64 -10.42 -17.03
CA LEU A 53 -6.12 -10.74 -15.67
C LEU A 53 -6.52 -12.24 -15.50
N HIS A 54 -7.00 -12.86 -16.55
CA HIS A 54 -7.39 -14.29 -16.56
C HIS A 54 -6.20 -15.27 -16.47
N GLU A 55 -4.97 -14.79 -16.69
CA GLU A 55 -3.76 -15.58 -16.57
C GLU A 55 -3.24 -15.69 -15.14
N ASP A 56 -3.65 -14.75 -14.27
CA ASP A 56 -3.27 -14.73 -12.87
C ASP A 56 -4.11 -15.71 -12.04
N ARG A 57 -3.53 -16.19 -10.94
CA ARG A 57 -4.20 -17.14 -10.04
C ARG A 57 -4.62 -16.52 -8.74
N ILE A 58 -3.86 -15.54 -8.25
CA ILE A 58 -4.11 -14.84 -6.99
C ILE A 58 -3.90 -13.36 -7.21
N VAL A 59 -4.97 -12.58 -7.05
CA VAL A 59 -4.94 -11.12 -7.20
C VAL A 59 -5.58 -10.44 -5.99
N ILE A 60 -4.88 -9.47 -5.44
CA ILE A 60 -5.41 -8.59 -4.39
C ILE A 60 -5.69 -7.23 -5.01
N PHE A 61 -6.91 -6.76 -4.89
CA PHE A 61 -7.33 -5.43 -5.35
C PHE A 61 -7.40 -4.47 -4.17
N VAL A 62 -6.76 -3.32 -4.28
CA VAL A 62 -6.84 -2.23 -3.31
C VAL A 62 -7.37 -0.99 -4.01
N VAL A 63 -8.57 -0.54 -3.65
CA VAL A 63 -9.29 0.47 -4.42
C VAL A 63 -9.83 1.58 -3.52
N SER A 64 -9.44 2.82 -3.78
CA SER A 64 -10.06 3.98 -3.16
C SER A 64 -11.36 4.37 -3.88
N THR A 65 -12.25 5.03 -3.15
CA THR A 65 -13.45 5.67 -3.71
C THR A 65 -13.26 7.18 -3.64
N THR A 66 -13.47 7.88 -4.75
CA THR A 66 -13.27 9.31 -4.85
C THR A 66 -14.57 10.07 -5.01
N GLY A 67 -14.56 11.37 -4.72
CA GLY A 67 -15.70 12.26 -4.92
C GLY A 67 -17.01 11.70 -4.37
N GLN A 68 -18.05 11.69 -5.19
CA GLN A 68 -19.39 11.20 -4.84
C GLN A 68 -19.58 9.70 -5.14
N GLY A 69 -18.54 8.89 -4.99
CA GLY A 69 -18.56 7.45 -5.26
C GLY A 69 -17.99 7.07 -6.63
N GLU A 70 -17.09 7.87 -7.13
CA GLU A 70 -16.45 7.69 -8.42
C GLU A 70 -15.22 6.78 -8.32
N ASN A 71 -14.86 6.18 -9.45
CA ASN A 71 -13.63 5.41 -9.53
C ASN A 71 -12.43 6.36 -9.64
N PRO A 72 -11.28 6.07 -9.00
CA PRO A 72 -10.04 6.78 -9.27
C PRO A 72 -9.68 6.76 -10.76
N ASP A 73 -8.93 7.76 -11.21
CA ASP A 73 -8.54 7.87 -12.61
C ASP A 73 -7.78 6.64 -13.10
N SER A 74 -6.88 6.13 -12.28
CA SER A 74 -6.11 4.91 -12.56
C SER A 74 -6.96 3.64 -12.73
N MET A 75 -8.22 3.63 -12.24
CA MET A 75 -9.13 2.50 -12.44
C MET A 75 -9.95 2.59 -13.73
N LYS A 76 -10.08 3.77 -14.36
CA LYS A 76 -11.09 4.00 -15.40
C LYS A 76 -10.91 3.10 -16.62
N VAL A 77 -9.69 2.92 -17.11
CA VAL A 77 -9.38 2.08 -18.27
C VAL A 77 -9.63 0.61 -17.93
N PHE A 78 -9.12 0.14 -16.81
CA PHE A 78 -9.32 -1.21 -16.29
C PHE A 78 -10.81 -1.52 -16.12
N TRP A 79 -11.56 -0.62 -15.50
CA TRP A 79 -13.01 -0.77 -15.32
C TRP A 79 -13.77 -0.82 -16.64
N LYS A 80 -13.43 0.04 -17.60
CA LYS A 80 -14.04 0.03 -18.94
C LYS A 80 -13.82 -1.31 -19.65
N PHE A 81 -12.63 -1.91 -19.50
CA PHE A 81 -12.34 -3.24 -20.04
C PHE A 81 -13.26 -4.30 -19.41
N LEU A 82 -13.35 -4.35 -18.08
CA LEU A 82 -14.19 -5.33 -17.39
C LEU A 82 -15.68 -5.24 -17.75
N LEU A 83 -16.16 -4.08 -18.19
CA LEU A 83 -17.55 -3.87 -18.60
C LEU A 83 -17.85 -4.34 -20.03
N GLN A 84 -16.88 -4.83 -20.80
CA GLN A 84 -17.08 -5.27 -22.17
C GLN A 84 -18.02 -6.47 -22.23
N LYS A 85 -18.95 -6.44 -23.21
CA LYS A 85 -20.01 -7.44 -23.33
C LYS A 85 -19.52 -8.81 -23.79
N HIS A 86 -18.36 -8.87 -24.44
CA HIS A 86 -17.80 -10.12 -24.94
C HIS A 86 -17.11 -10.97 -23.84
N LEU A 87 -16.86 -10.40 -22.64
CA LEU A 87 -16.34 -11.15 -21.54
C LEU A 87 -17.40 -12.10 -20.99
N SER A 88 -17.14 -13.40 -21.11
CA SER A 88 -18.04 -14.44 -20.62
C SER A 88 -18.06 -14.49 -19.10
N HIS A 89 -19.14 -15.06 -18.55
CA HIS A 89 -19.30 -15.23 -17.10
C HIS A 89 -18.27 -16.17 -16.43
N ASN A 90 -17.50 -16.88 -17.23
CA ASN A 90 -16.42 -17.77 -16.77
C ASN A 90 -15.04 -17.28 -17.22
N TRP A 91 -14.92 -16.02 -17.65
CA TRP A 91 -13.66 -15.47 -18.16
C TRP A 91 -12.54 -15.47 -17.10
N LEU A 92 -12.89 -15.30 -15.83
CA LEU A 92 -11.98 -15.34 -14.68
C LEU A 92 -12.05 -16.67 -13.92
N ASP A 93 -12.53 -17.75 -14.56
CA ASP A 93 -12.55 -19.04 -13.89
C ASP A 93 -11.12 -19.50 -13.54
N GLY A 94 -10.93 -19.85 -12.27
CA GLY A 94 -9.61 -20.18 -11.70
C GLY A 94 -8.86 -19.03 -11.05
N LEU A 95 -9.32 -17.77 -11.18
CA LEU A 95 -8.79 -16.64 -10.42
C LEU A 95 -9.34 -16.65 -8.98
N ASN A 96 -8.44 -16.63 -8.00
CA ASN A 96 -8.76 -16.35 -6.61
C ASN A 96 -8.39 -14.89 -6.30
N TYR A 97 -9.28 -14.17 -5.67
CA TYR A 97 -9.04 -12.75 -5.44
C TYR A 97 -9.49 -12.27 -4.06
N ALA A 98 -8.97 -11.14 -3.64
CA ALA A 98 -9.45 -10.40 -2.48
C ALA A 98 -9.57 -8.91 -2.84
N VAL A 99 -10.51 -8.21 -2.21
CA VAL A 99 -10.72 -6.76 -2.41
C VAL A 99 -10.66 -6.04 -1.09
N PHE A 100 -9.87 -4.98 -1.01
CA PHE A 100 -9.92 -4.00 0.06
C PHE A 100 -10.29 -2.64 -0.50
N GLY A 101 -11.35 -2.05 0.01
CA GLY A 101 -11.82 -0.71 -0.34
C GLY A 101 -11.37 0.33 0.67
N LEU A 102 -11.07 1.52 0.20
CA LEU A 102 -10.79 2.71 1.01
C LEU A 102 -11.85 3.76 0.72
N GLY A 103 -12.49 4.27 1.75
CA GLY A 103 -13.55 5.26 1.63
C GLY A 103 -13.89 5.92 2.95
N ASP A 104 -14.85 6.79 2.91
CA ASP A 104 -15.34 7.58 4.03
C ASP A 104 -16.85 7.34 4.19
N SER A 105 -17.27 6.82 5.35
CA SER A 105 -18.68 6.53 5.64
C SER A 105 -19.55 7.77 5.79
N GLY A 106 -18.97 8.95 5.88
CA GLY A 106 -19.70 10.24 5.79
C GLY A 106 -20.35 10.46 4.43
N TYR A 107 -19.96 9.72 3.40
CA TYR A 107 -20.55 9.81 2.05
C TYR A 107 -21.50 8.65 1.78
N GLN A 108 -22.63 8.94 1.11
CA GLN A 108 -23.64 7.92 0.77
C GLN A 108 -23.08 6.75 -0.05
N LYS A 109 -22.12 7.00 -0.91
CA LYS A 109 -21.50 5.97 -1.76
C LYS A 109 -20.18 5.44 -1.17
N TYR A 110 -20.20 5.22 0.12
CA TYR A 110 -19.08 4.63 0.87
C TYR A 110 -18.55 3.35 0.21
N ASN A 111 -17.26 3.34 -0.12
CA ASN A 111 -16.55 2.22 -0.75
C ASN A 111 -17.21 1.69 -2.02
N PHE A 112 -17.86 2.58 -2.79
CA PHE A 112 -18.67 2.16 -3.93
C PHE A 112 -17.82 1.57 -5.07
N SER A 113 -16.61 2.08 -5.29
CA SER A 113 -15.69 1.56 -6.32
C SER A 113 -15.27 0.11 -6.02
N ALA A 114 -14.91 -0.18 -4.78
CA ALA A 114 -14.56 -1.54 -4.36
C ALA A 114 -15.76 -2.50 -4.43
N LYS A 115 -16.95 -2.04 -3.99
CA LYS A 115 -18.18 -2.84 -4.07
C LYS A 115 -18.58 -3.19 -5.50
N LYS A 116 -18.43 -2.24 -6.44
CA LYS A 116 -18.68 -2.48 -7.87
C LYS A 116 -17.68 -3.47 -8.47
N LEU A 117 -16.39 -3.27 -8.15
CA LEU A 117 -15.33 -4.12 -8.64
C LEU A 117 -15.53 -5.57 -8.18
N ASP A 118 -15.71 -5.77 -6.88
CA ASP A 118 -15.95 -7.07 -6.28
C ASP A 118 -17.13 -7.79 -6.97
N ARG A 119 -18.26 -7.11 -7.11
CA ARG A 119 -19.42 -7.67 -7.80
C ARG A 119 -19.10 -8.09 -9.23
N ARG A 120 -18.40 -7.23 -9.99
CA ARG A 120 -18.07 -7.53 -11.38
C ARG A 120 -17.08 -8.68 -11.53
N ILE A 121 -16.09 -8.78 -10.65
CA ILE A 121 -15.12 -9.88 -10.65
C ILE A 121 -15.82 -11.22 -10.35
N ILE A 122 -16.79 -11.25 -9.42
CA ILE A 122 -17.65 -12.43 -9.19
C ILE A 122 -18.46 -12.78 -10.44
N ASP A 123 -19.11 -11.79 -11.08
CA ASP A 123 -19.94 -11.99 -12.26
C ASP A 123 -19.12 -12.57 -13.46
N LEU A 124 -17.80 -12.41 -13.44
CA LEU A 124 -16.87 -12.96 -14.42
C LEU A 124 -16.30 -14.33 -14.05
N GLY A 125 -16.71 -14.93 -12.92
CA GLY A 125 -16.38 -16.29 -12.51
C GLY A 125 -15.24 -16.43 -11.51
N ALA A 126 -14.62 -15.36 -11.04
CA ALA A 126 -13.56 -15.43 -10.04
C ALA A 126 -14.10 -15.80 -8.65
N LYS A 127 -13.23 -16.38 -7.81
CA LYS A 127 -13.57 -16.85 -6.47
C LYS A 127 -12.96 -15.94 -5.40
N PRO A 128 -13.76 -15.36 -4.50
CA PRO A 128 -13.21 -14.57 -3.40
C PRO A 128 -12.46 -15.47 -2.40
N ILE A 129 -11.27 -15.04 -2.00
CA ILE A 129 -10.46 -15.69 -0.96
C ILE A 129 -11.09 -15.47 0.41
N ILE A 130 -11.46 -14.22 0.68
CA ILE A 130 -12.16 -13.78 1.89
C ILE A 130 -13.22 -12.74 1.51
N GLU A 131 -14.06 -12.38 2.45
CA GLU A 131 -14.99 -11.26 2.28
C GLU A 131 -14.21 -9.96 2.05
N ARG A 132 -14.76 -9.07 1.20
CA ARG A 132 -14.13 -7.77 0.93
C ARG A 132 -13.99 -6.95 2.20
N GLY A 133 -12.83 -6.33 2.37
CA GLY A 133 -12.60 -5.34 3.41
C GLY A 133 -13.08 -3.96 2.99
N LEU A 134 -13.59 -3.19 3.94
CA LEU A 134 -14.06 -1.82 3.72
C LEU A 134 -13.45 -0.91 4.78
N GLY A 135 -12.36 -0.22 4.41
CA GLY A 135 -11.72 0.79 5.24
C GLY A 135 -12.55 2.07 5.32
N ASP A 136 -12.56 2.70 6.48
CA ASP A 136 -13.36 3.88 6.76
C ASP A 136 -12.50 4.97 7.40
N ASP A 137 -12.40 6.11 6.74
CA ASP A 137 -11.65 7.26 7.24
C ASP A 137 -12.31 7.90 8.49
N GLN A 138 -13.62 7.63 8.74
CA GLN A 138 -14.32 8.10 9.94
C GLN A 138 -14.03 7.22 11.17
N HIS A 139 -13.42 6.06 11.00
CA HIS A 139 -13.06 5.22 12.14
C HIS A 139 -11.97 5.90 12.99
N PRO A 140 -11.97 5.78 14.34
CA PRO A 140 -10.95 6.41 15.20
C PRO A 140 -9.49 6.05 14.85
N SER A 141 -9.28 4.85 14.29
CA SER A 141 -7.98 4.38 13.76
C SER A 141 -7.88 4.52 12.23
N GLY A 142 -8.71 5.35 11.60
CA GLY A 142 -8.79 5.42 10.15
C GLY A 142 -9.11 4.08 9.50
N TYR A 143 -8.77 3.94 8.23
CA TYR A 143 -8.98 2.67 7.49
C TYR A 143 -8.19 1.49 8.06
N GLU A 144 -7.15 1.73 8.86
CA GLU A 144 -6.32 0.68 9.48
C GLU A 144 -7.13 -0.17 10.47
N GLY A 145 -8.13 0.40 11.14
CA GLY A 145 -9.02 -0.35 12.02
C GLY A 145 -9.72 -1.53 11.34
N SER A 146 -10.00 -1.42 10.04
CA SER A 146 -10.56 -2.50 9.23
C SER A 146 -9.48 -3.29 8.48
N LEU A 147 -8.38 -2.65 8.10
CA LEU A 147 -7.31 -3.25 7.31
C LEU A 147 -6.57 -4.33 8.10
N ASP A 148 -6.18 -4.05 9.34
CA ASP A 148 -5.41 -4.97 10.17
C ASP A 148 -6.10 -6.34 10.36
N PRO A 149 -7.36 -6.41 10.82
CA PRO A 149 -8.04 -7.70 10.94
C PRO A 149 -8.32 -8.36 9.59
N TRP A 150 -8.52 -7.57 8.53
CA TRP A 150 -8.71 -8.10 7.20
C TRP A 150 -7.43 -8.75 6.65
N LEU A 151 -6.27 -8.11 6.80
CA LEU A 151 -4.97 -8.68 6.41
C LEU A 151 -4.66 -9.97 7.19
N LEU A 152 -4.92 -9.98 8.49
CA LEU A 152 -4.75 -11.18 9.30
C LEU A 152 -5.58 -12.36 8.75
N SER A 153 -6.84 -12.10 8.40
CA SER A 153 -7.74 -13.10 7.81
C SER A 153 -7.27 -13.55 6.43
N LEU A 154 -6.79 -12.61 5.60
CA LEU A 154 -6.28 -12.87 4.26
C LEU A 154 -5.06 -13.79 4.30
N TRP A 155 -4.06 -13.47 5.11
CA TRP A 155 -2.83 -14.25 5.21
C TRP A 155 -3.09 -15.66 5.72
N ASN A 156 -3.94 -15.80 6.75
CA ASN A 156 -4.34 -17.11 7.26
C ASN A 156 -5.03 -17.95 6.18
N LYS A 157 -5.95 -17.35 5.41
CA LYS A 157 -6.67 -18.05 4.36
C LYS A 157 -5.75 -18.43 3.20
N LEU A 158 -4.89 -17.52 2.75
CA LEU A 158 -3.92 -17.80 1.68
C LEU A 158 -2.96 -18.92 2.06
N ASN A 159 -2.43 -18.90 3.29
CA ASN A 159 -1.57 -19.96 3.78
C ASN A 159 -2.28 -21.31 3.85
N HIS A 160 -3.55 -21.32 4.25
CA HIS A 160 -4.34 -22.55 4.27
C HIS A 160 -4.61 -23.10 2.84
N MET A 161 -4.85 -22.20 1.87
CA MET A 161 -5.08 -22.59 0.47
C MET A 161 -3.80 -23.07 -0.22
N ASN A 162 -2.69 -22.40 0.03
CA ASN A 162 -1.39 -22.69 -0.55
C ASN A 162 -0.23 -22.36 0.41
N PRO A 163 0.19 -23.31 1.24
CA PRO A 163 1.29 -23.07 2.20
C PRO A 163 2.63 -22.72 1.51
N ALA A 164 2.81 -23.13 0.25
CA ALA A 164 4.02 -22.81 -0.50
C ALA A 164 4.09 -21.34 -0.95
N LEU A 165 2.95 -20.63 -0.95
CA LEU A 165 2.91 -19.21 -1.25
C LEU A 165 3.51 -18.36 -0.12
N LEU A 166 3.27 -18.76 1.14
CA LEU A 166 3.71 -18.02 2.34
C LEU A 166 4.44 -18.96 3.32
N PRO A 167 5.61 -19.51 2.93
CA PRO A 167 6.31 -20.50 3.75
C PRO A 167 6.83 -19.95 5.10
N LYS A 168 6.90 -18.63 5.25
CA LYS A 168 7.32 -17.92 6.47
C LYS A 168 6.18 -17.10 7.06
N ILE A 169 4.96 -17.61 7.01
CA ILE A 169 3.78 -16.87 7.49
C ILE A 169 3.89 -16.42 8.96
N SER A 170 4.62 -17.17 9.81
CA SER A 170 4.91 -16.78 11.20
C SER A 170 5.57 -15.40 11.28
N ASP A 171 6.40 -15.05 10.30
CA ASP A 171 7.13 -13.79 10.27
C ASP A 171 6.20 -12.59 10.02
N ILE A 172 5.05 -12.81 9.38
CA ILE A 172 4.00 -11.79 9.21
C ILE A 172 3.35 -11.45 10.56
N PHE A 173 3.19 -12.45 11.43
CA PHE A 173 2.48 -12.31 12.71
C PHE A 173 3.40 -11.95 13.89
N ASP A 174 4.70 -11.99 13.69
CA ASP A 174 5.66 -11.60 14.73
C ASP A 174 5.64 -10.07 14.93
N SER A 175 4.89 -9.65 15.95
CA SER A 175 4.74 -8.23 16.29
C SER A 175 6.05 -7.57 16.74
N ASN A 176 7.00 -8.33 17.28
CA ASN A 176 8.30 -7.80 17.70
C ASN A 176 9.17 -7.42 16.51
N ARG A 177 8.99 -8.06 15.35
CA ARG A 177 9.69 -7.71 14.12
C ARG A 177 9.04 -6.54 13.36
N ARG A 178 7.75 -6.24 13.61
CA ARG A 178 7.05 -5.12 12.95
C ARG A 178 7.67 -3.75 13.23
N SER A 179 8.40 -3.59 14.34
CA SER A 179 9.02 -2.31 14.70
C SER A 179 10.43 -2.11 14.11
N LEU A 180 11.06 -3.14 13.55
CA LEU A 180 12.49 -3.10 13.17
C LEU A 180 12.78 -3.43 11.70
N ASP A 181 11.85 -4.05 10.96
CA ASP A 181 12.11 -4.43 9.57
C ASP A 181 11.70 -3.34 8.59
N HIS A 182 12.73 -2.75 8.00
CA HIS A 182 12.73 -1.88 6.84
C HIS A 182 11.86 -0.62 6.99
N SER A 183 12.47 0.39 7.64
CA SER A 183 11.99 1.74 7.40
C SER A 183 11.99 1.98 5.88
N LYS A 184 10.93 2.59 5.37
CA LYS A 184 10.80 3.04 3.97
C LYS A 184 11.99 3.96 3.57
N TYR A 185 12.73 4.43 4.56
CA TYR A 185 13.84 5.36 4.44
C TYR A 185 15.04 4.87 5.25
N GLU A 186 16.21 4.86 4.64
CA GLU A 186 17.49 4.63 5.28
C GLU A 186 18.15 5.98 5.55
N VAL A 187 18.51 6.25 6.82
CA VAL A 187 19.26 7.45 7.19
C VAL A 187 20.74 7.12 7.25
N THR A 188 21.49 7.59 6.26
CA THR A 188 22.94 7.43 6.25
C THR A 188 23.61 8.66 6.84
N TYR A 189 24.35 8.47 7.93
CA TYR A 189 25.11 9.55 8.56
C TYR A 189 26.49 9.68 7.91
N HIS A 190 26.74 10.76 7.23
CA HIS A 190 28.08 11.11 6.74
C HIS A 190 28.78 11.99 7.76
N CYS A 191 29.74 11.43 8.50
CA CYS A 191 30.60 12.19 9.38
C CYS A 191 31.71 12.87 8.56
N SER A 192 31.47 14.10 8.11
CA SER A 192 32.51 14.96 7.55
C SER A 192 33.32 15.57 8.69
N LYS A 193 34.56 15.18 8.83
CA LYS A 193 35.47 15.71 9.86
C LYS A 193 35.82 17.19 9.70
N ASP A 194 35.34 17.86 8.65
CA ASP A 194 35.82 19.17 8.21
C ASP A 194 34.80 20.31 8.18
N LEU A 195 33.63 20.15 8.80
CA LEU A 195 32.67 21.25 8.88
C LEU A 195 32.38 21.62 10.35
N GLN A 196 33.12 22.60 10.84
CA GLN A 196 32.65 23.38 11.99
C GLN A 196 31.47 24.24 11.52
N PRO A 197 30.26 24.10 12.05
CA PRO A 197 29.14 24.97 11.69
C PRO A 197 29.33 26.35 12.34
N ASP A 198 29.35 27.38 11.51
CA ASP A 198 29.28 28.76 11.97
C ASP A 198 27.87 29.02 12.54
N LEU A 199 27.77 29.10 13.85
CA LEU A 199 26.53 29.21 14.64
C LEU A 199 25.94 30.63 14.66
N SER A 200 26.49 31.59 13.93
CA SER A 200 26.11 33.00 14.04
C SER A 200 24.91 33.45 13.18
N SER A 201 24.35 32.59 12.31
CA SER A 201 23.34 33.00 11.33
C SER A 201 21.91 32.44 11.52
N PHE A 202 21.62 31.81 12.65
CA PHE A 202 20.27 31.24 12.87
C PHE A 202 19.41 32.15 13.76
N HIS A 203 18.77 33.12 13.15
CA HIS A 203 17.60 33.79 13.72
C HIS A 203 16.35 33.42 12.93
N GLY A 204 15.43 32.75 13.60
CA GLY A 204 14.03 32.59 13.19
C GLY A 204 13.64 31.26 12.57
N PHE A 205 13.17 30.32 13.38
CA PHE A 205 12.25 29.25 12.96
C PHE A 205 11.46 28.74 14.18
N GLU A 206 10.21 29.14 14.30
CA GLU A 206 9.28 28.59 15.30
C GLU A 206 8.68 27.23 14.93
N ASN A 207 8.88 26.73 13.68
CA ASN A 207 8.29 25.47 13.20
C ASN A 207 9.18 24.23 13.39
N THR A 208 10.28 24.34 14.12
CA THR A 208 11.24 23.24 14.35
C THR A 208 10.79 22.19 15.37
N VAL A 209 9.70 22.44 16.09
CA VAL A 209 9.28 21.57 17.22
C VAL A 209 8.58 20.29 16.76
N GLU A 210 7.86 20.31 15.64
CA GLU A 210 7.17 19.12 15.13
C GLU A 210 8.10 18.12 14.44
N ILE A 211 9.08 18.61 13.71
CA ILE A 211 10.11 17.76 13.09
C ILE A 211 10.99 17.11 14.18
N ALA A 212 11.29 17.82 15.25
CA ALA A 212 12.05 17.29 16.37
C ALA A 212 11.31 16.19 17.15
N ARG A 213 9.97 16.19 17.18
CA ARG A 213 9.18 15.11 17.80
C ARG A 213 9.20 13.82 16.99
N SER A 214 9.20 13.90 15.69
CA SER A 214 9.30 12.73 14.80
C SER A 214 10.69 12.06 14.87
N VAL A 215 11.75 12.85 15.06
CA VAL A 215 13.12 12.36 15.20
C VAL A 215 13.42 11.82 16.60
N SER A 216 12.75 12.29 17.65
CA SER A 216 12.98 11.81 19.02
C SER A 216 12.46 10.39 19.26
N SER A 217 11.51 9.89 18.49
CA SER A 217 11.09 8.47 18.55
C SER A 217 12.15 7.52 17.97
N ILE A 218 12.99 8.00 17.07
CA ILE A 218 14.10 7.24 16.46
C ILE A 218 15.32 7.26 17.39
N ALA A 219 15.54 8.34 18.12
CA ALA A 219 16.68 8.52 19.02
C ALA A 219 16.64 7.64 20.29
N GLN A 220 15.47 7.12 20.69
CA GLN A 220 15.33 6.23 21.84
C GLN A 220 16.03 4.86 21.65
N HIS A 221 16.35 4.47 20.41
CA HIS A 221 17.05 3.21 20.11
C HIS A 221 18.55 3.33 19.90
N CYS A 222 19.09 4.54 19.86
CA CYS A 222 20.51 4.78 19.57
C CYS A 222 21.19 5.47 20.75
N ASN A 223 21.06 5.12 21.97
CA ASN A 223 21.83 5.62 23.13
C ASN A 223 22.51 7.01 22.93
N VAL A 224 21.82 7.93 22.22
CA VAL A 224 22.28 9.27 21.90
C VAL A 224 21.64 10.21 22.90
N ASP A 225 22.48 10.90 23.63
CA ASP A 225 22.15 11.90 24.64
C ASP A 225 21.06 12.87 24.10
N ASN A 226 19.89 12.91 24.74
CA ASN A 226 18.68 13.61 24.32
C ASN A 226 18.82 15.16 24.21
N THR A 227 20.04 15.70 24.38
CA THR A 227 20.32 17.13 24.37
C THR A 227 20.99 17.66 23.11
N ARG A 228 21.35 16.78 22.15
CA ARG A 228 21.99 17.23 20.90
C ARG A 228 20.95 17.55 19.83
N ARG A 229 20.87 18.82 19.48
CA ARG A 229 20.09 19.30 18.32
C ARG A 229 20.84 18.86 17.04
N CYS A 230 20.15 18.14 16.16
CA CYS A 230 20.65 17.83 14.82
C CYS A 230 20.12 18.89 13.86
N SER A 231 20.99 19.50 13.07
CA SER A 231 20.59 20.34 11.93
C SER A 231 20.68 19.51 10.67
N LEU A 232 19.60 19.38 9.95
CA LEU A 232 19.53 18.72 8.65
C LEU A 232 19.52 19.81 7.56
N ARG A 233 20.34 19.62 6.52
CA ARG A 233 20.35 20.51 5.36
C ARG A 233 19.62 19.79 4.21
N LEU A 234 18.60 20.43 3.66
CA LEU A 234 17.98 19.96 2.43
C LEU A 234 18.97 20.10 1.29
N VAL A 235 19.42 18.99 0.71
CA VAL A 235 20.41 18.96 -0.36
C VAL A 235 19.74 19.05 -1.72
N LYS A 236 18.56 18.43 -1.87
CA LYS A 236 17.83 18.42 -3.13
C LYS A 236 16.32 18.41 -2.87
N ASN A 237 15.64 19.30 -3.55
CA ASN A 237 14.19 19.35 -3.61
C ASN A 237 13.77 19.24 -5.07
N LYS A 238 13.07 18.17 -5.43
CA LYS A 238 12.60 17.96 -6.80
C LYS A 238 11.09 17.72 -6.78
N ARG A 239 10.36 18.55 -7.49
CA ARG A 239 8.93 18.34 -7.71
C ARG A 239 8.71 17.10 -8.58
N LEU A 240 7.93 16.14 -8.10
CA LEU A 240 7.62 14.90 -8.81
C LEU A 240 6.28 14.98 -9.58
N THR A 241 5.41 15.91 -9.20
CA THR A 241 4.10 16.10 -9.82
C THR A 241 4.12 17.19 -10.88
N LYS A 242 3.44 16.98 -12.03
CA LYS A 242 3.27 17.99 -13.07
C LYS A 242 2.02 18.83 -12.77
N GLY A 243 2.23 20.11 -12.49
CA GLY A 243 1.25 21.15 -12.83
C GLY A 243 0.12 21.49 -11.84
N ASP A 244 -0.01 20.84 -10.68
CA ASP A 244 -1.00 21.25 -9.68
C ASP A 244 -0.28 21.96 -8.50
N PRO A 245 -0.62 23.23 -8.20
CA PRO A 245 0.02 23.98 -7.13
C PRO A 245 -0.29 23.46 -5.72
N ASP A 246 -1.34 22.65 -5.54
CA ASP A 246 -1.80 22.19 -4.22
C ASP A 246 -1.28 20.80 -3.82
N THR A 247 -0.54 20.12 -4.70
CA THR A 247 0.04 18.80 -4.42
C THR A 247 1.56 18.83 -4.58
N ASP A 248 2.27 19.29 -3.58
CA ASP A 248 3.73 19.22 -3.52
C ASP A 248 4.19 17.93 -2.82
N CYS A 249 4.57 16.92 -3.60
CA CYS A 249 5.38 15.82 -3.08
C CYS A 249 6.85 16.24 -3.09
N MET A 250 7.44 16.40 -1.91
CA MET A 250 8.86 16.71 -1.76
C MET A 250 9.67 15.43 -1.59
N TYR A 251 10.72 15.30 -2.39
CA TYR A 251 11.75 14.30 -2.20
C TYR A 251 12.93 14.96 -1.47
N ILE A 252 13.32 14.41 -0.33
CA ILE A 252 14.48 14.86 0.44
C ILE A 252 15.58 13.82 0.25
N ASP A 253 16.65 14.21 -0.43
CA ASP A 253 17.83 13.39 -0.67
C ASP A 253 18.86 13.65 0.42
#